data_56babad435a2726a811148fd3daa4cd2
#
_entry.id   56babad435a2726a811148fd3daa4cd2
#
_cell.length_a   1.000
_cell.length_b   1.000
_cell.length_c   1.000
_cell.angle_alpha   90.00
_cell.angle_beta   90.00
_cell.angle_gamma   90.00
#
_symmetry.space_group_name_H-M   'P 1'
#
loop_
_entity.id
_entity.type
_entity.pdbx_description
1 polymer ?
#
loop_
_entity_poly.entity_id
_entity_poly.type
_entity_poly.pdbx_seq_one_letter_code
_entity_poly.pdbx_strand_id
1 'polypeptide(L)'
;MKNSQRPDNQPSYSRRRFLRASRTTVAALSAVPILSSATDVLAATVSGGSANKLPDYYDKLGVTKLINAAGTYTELTSAVMPPPVRAAVAQAALHPVHLEELQQKAGAYIAEKLRAEGCCVSCGASSAITLATAASVMAANNCHPLDIPSLIGAPQFPKNEVIVQKIHRYEYDVAMQLCGIKIVDVVTLDDYKQALGPNTVMTNYFNAAEAVGISRQDWIAVAHDKGVPCHLDAAADMPPISNLWKYTGMGFDMVSFSGGKAIRGPQNAGLLLGKKKYTDLAQRNLCPADSVGRGMKVAKEQIVGMVAAVDWLLTQTDEAMEKESRERMAVIIGLVRDIPSVQTSIMVPELANHVPHLMINFDPDVIGASARELQVRLRTATPCIELNPHTGSLSPSQGVPAQPDALVVTTFLLNPGEEFIVGRQIRKVLKNPKSVGTLSPPPSSTAA
;
A
#
# COMPACT_ATOMS: atom_id res chain seq x y z
N MET A 1 -52.89 26.45 -25.93
CA MET A 1 -52.35 27.02 -27.16
C MET A 1 -50.83 27.22 -27.04
N LYS A 2 -50.14 26.75 -28.04
CA LYS A 2 -48.72 26.78 -28.42
C LYS A 2 -47.83 25.65 -27.87
N ASN A 3 -47.77 24.59 -28.67
CA ASN A 3 -46.65 23.65 -28.87
C ASN A 3 -45.35 24.38 -29.20
N SER A 4 -44.25 23.99 -28.60
CA SER A 4 -42.92 24.19 -29.17
C SER A 4 -42.19 22.85 -29.18
N GLN A 5 -42.14 22.24 -30.35
CA GLN A 5 -41.31 21.10 -30.73
C GLN A 5 -39.87 21.53 -30.74
N ARG A 6 -38.99 20.70 -30.14
CA ARG A 6 -37.53 20.75 -30.35
C ARG A 6 -37.17 19.77 -31.49
N PRO A 7 -36.26 20.13 -32.37
CA PRO A 7 -35.83 19.23 -33.44
C PRO A 7 -34.81 18.21 -32.93
N ASP A 8 -35.09 16.93 -33.19
CA ASP A 8 -34.13 15.84 -33.14
C ASP A 8 -33.13 15.99 -34.31
N ASN A 9 -31.85 16.10 -33.94
CA ASN A 9 -30.76 15.92 -34.91
C ASN A 9 -29.56 15.31 -34.21
N GLN A 10 -29.59 13.98 -34.00
CA GLN A 10 -28.40 13.20 -33.69
C GLN A 10 -28.13 12.24 -34.86
N PRO A 11 -26.91 12.22 -35.44
CA PRO A 11 -26.59 11.28 -36.50
C PRO A 11 -26.40 9.88 -35.90
N SER A 12 -27.30 8.97 -36.23
CA SER A 12 -27.19 7.55 -35.92
C SER A 12 -26.03 6.90 -36.70
N TYR A 13 -24.96 6.55 -36.02
CA TYR A 13 -23.90 5.72 -36.61
C TYR A 13 -24.37 4.26 -36.70
N SER A 14 -24.75 3.86 -37.92
CA SER A 14 -25.17 2.46 -38.22
C SER A 14 -23.96 1.53 -38.28
N ARG A 15 -24.01 0.42 -37.53
CA ARG A 15 -23.04 -0.69 -37.54
C ARG A 15 -22.77 -1.27 -38.96
N ARG A 16 -23.66 -1.04 -39.90
CA ARG A 16 -23.51 -1.52 -41.30
C ARG A 16 -22.50 -0.71 -42.12
N ARG A 17 -22.14 0.50 -41.74
CA ARG A 17 -21.13 1.30 -42.48
C ARG A 17 -19.70 0.92 -42.09
N PHE A 18 -19.49 0.45 -40.88
CA PHE A 18 -18.19 -0.02 -40.42
C PHE A 18 -17.70 -1.30 -41.10
N LEU A 19 -18.65 -2.20 -41.45
CA LEU A 19 -18.35 -3.49 -42.07
C LEU A 19 -18.16 -3.42 -43.62
N ARG A 20 -18.43 -2.28 -44.26
CA ARG A 20 -18.19 -2.08 -45.69
C ARG A 20 -16.83 -1.49 -46.03
N ALA A 21 -16.13 -0.88 -45.06
CA ALA A 21 -14.80 -0.30 -45.26
C ALA A 21 -13.65 -1.35 -45.18
N SER A 22 -13.93 -2.57 -44.75
CA SER A 22 -12.91 -3.64 -44.55
C SER A 22 -12.81 -4.66 -45.68
N ARG A 23 -13.38 -4.40 -46.86
CA ARG A 23 -13.40 -5.39 -47.98
C ARG A 23 -12.52 -5.03 -49.18
N THR A 24 -11.68 -4.03 -49.11
CA THR A 24 -10.80 -3.66 -50.24
C THR A 24 -9.37 -3.42 -49.77
N THR A 25 -8.71 -4.42 -49.22
CA THR A 25 -7.23 -4.53 -49.21
C THR A 25 -6.82 -5.94 -48.77
N VAL A 26 -7.14 -6.95 -49.61
CA VAL A 26 -6.52 -8.28 -49.51
C VAL A 26 -6.13 -8.69 -50.92
N ALA A 27 -5.01 -8.20 -51.36
CA ALA A 27 -4.22 -8.81 -52.46
C ALA A 27 -2.86 -8.10 -52.48
N ALA A 28 -1.88 -8.66 -51.81
CA ALA A 28 -0.44 -8.62 -52.04
C ALA A 28 0.32 -8.65 -50.71
N LEU A 29 0.57 -9.86 -50.21
CA LEU A 29 1.73 -10.18 -49.37
C LEU A 29 1.79 -11.71 -49.19
N SER A 30 2.20 -12.37 -50.24
CA SER A 30 2.75 -13.73 -50.19
C SER A 30 4.25 -13.61 -49.94
N ALA A 31 4.74 -14.36 -48.95
CA ALA A 31 6.13 -14.59 -48.59
C ALA A 31 6.66 -13.78 -47.41
N VAL A 32 6.22 -14.14 -46.18
CA VAL A 32 7.06 -14.04 -44.97
C VAL A 32 7.05 -15.42 -44.31
N PRO A 33 8.21 -16.03 -44.03
CA PRO A 33 8.24 -17.32 -43.36
C PRO A 33 7.71 -17.18 -41.94
N ILE A 34 6.80 -18.06 -41.54
CA ILE A 34 6.27 -18.21 -40.20
C ILE A 34 7.44 -18.66 -39.31
N LEU A 35 8.00 -17.76 -38.53
CA LEU A 35 8.92 -18.09 -37.44
C LEU A 35 8.11 -18.69 -36.29
N SER A 36 8.37 -19.95 -36.05
CA SER A 36 7.82 -20.76 -34.97
C SER A 36 8.42 -20.36 -33.63
N SER A 37 7.54 -20.26 -32.65
CA SER A 37 7.75 -20.23 -31.21
C SER A 37 8.21 -18.92 -30.56
N ALA A 38 7.45 -18.53 -29.51
CA ALA A 38 7.72 -17.40 -28.61
C ALA A 38 9.08 -17.50 -27.87
N THR A 39 9.75 -18.63 -27.95
CA THR A 39 11.11 -18.85 -27.41
C THR A 39 12.20 -18.16 -28.24
N ASP A 40 11.97 -17.95 -29.58
CA ASP A 40 12.99 -17.35 -30.43
C ASP A 40 13.06 -15.81 -30.28
N VAL A 41 11.98 -15.17 -29.87
CA VAL A 41 11.97 -13.72 -29.62
C VAL A 41 12.73 -13.39 -28.31
N LEU A 42 12.73 -14.28 -27.33
CA LEU A 42 13.52 -14.11 -26.10
C LEU A 42 15.01 -14.40 -26.31
N ALA A 43 15.34 -15.33 -27.23
CA ALA A 43 16.71 -15.69 -27.56
C ALA A 43 17.40 -14.63 -28.45
N ALA A 44 16.65 -13.92 -29.30
CA ALA A 44 17.20 -12.86 -30.13
C ALA A 44 17.61 -11.60 -29.36
N THR A 45 17.16 -11.44 -28.13
CA THR A 45 17.57 -10.33 -27.25
C THR A 45 18.85 -10.61 -26.45
N VAL A 46 19.42 -11.83 -26.55
CA VAL A 46 20.63 -12.23 -25.79
C VAL A 46 21.88 -12.35 -26.67
N SER A 47 21.77 -12.31 -27.99
CA SER A 47 22.94 -12.37 -28.88
C SER A 47 23.30 -11.00 -29.47
N GLY A 48 24.24 -10.31 -28.83
CA GLY A 48 25.30 -9.51 -29.42
C GLY A 48 24.94 -8.38 -30.39
N GLY A 49 23.93 -7.57 -30.08
CA GLY A 49 23.80 -6.23 -30.63
C GLY A 49 23.81 -5.24 -29.48
N SER A 50 24.40 -4.07 -29.62
CA SER A 50 24.32 -2.97 -28.67
C SER A 50 22.83 -2.76 -28.31
N ALA A 51 22.36 -3.42 -27.25
CA ALA A 51 21.00 -3.27 -26.77
C ALA A 51 20.84 -1.78 -26.46
N ASN A 52 20.03 -1.07 -27.22
CA ASN A 52 19.66 0.30 -26.93
C ASN A 52 19.12 0.31 -25.50
N LYS A 53 19.98 0.70 -24.55
CA LYS A 53 19.61 0.78 -23.14
C LYS A 53 18.45 1.74 -23.06
N LEU A 54 17.28 1.22 -22.66
CA LEU A 54 16.08 2.06 -22.51
C LEU A 54 16.46 3.29 -21.68
N PRO A 55 15.99 4.49 -22.07
CA PRO A 55 16.29 5.70 -21.29
C PRO A 55 15.73 5.56 -19.90
N ASP A 56 16.48 5.99 -18.91
CA ASP A 56 15.95 6.16 -17.56
C ASP A 56 14.97 7.34 -17.56
N TYR A 57 13.70 7.08 -17.33
CA TYR A 57 12.67 8.11 -17.38
C TYR A 57 12.71 9.06 -16.20
N TYR A 58 13.25 8.69 -15.04
CA TYR A 58 13.47 9.61 -13.94
C TYR A 58 14.52 10.66 -14.33
N ASP A 59 15.63 10.21 -14.92
CA ASP A 59 16.67 11.12 -15.42
C ASP A 59 16.13 12.01 -16.54
N LYS A 60 15.34 11.44 -17.46
CA LYS A 60 14.70 12.18 -18.55
C LYS A 60 13.73 13.26 -18.06
N LEU A 61 13.04 13.01 -16.95
CA LEU A 61 12.07 13.93 -16.33
C LEU A 61 12.72 14.88 -15.31
N GLY A 62 14.00 14.70 -14.98
CA GLY A 62 14.67 15.44 -13.93
C GLY A 62 14.20 15.10 -12.52
N VAL A 63 13.63 13.90 -12.31
CA VAL A 63 13.19 13.43 -11.00
C VAL A 63 14.37 12.87 -10.21
N THR A 64 14.56 13.38 -8.99
CA THR A 64 15.64 12.92 -8.11
C THR A 64 15.35 11.51 -7.61
N LYS A 65 16.24 10.56 -7.92
CA LYS A 65 16.26 9.23 -7.30
C LYS A 65 16.83 9.33 -5.89
N LEU A 66 16.25 8.59 -4.95
CA LEU A 66 16.64 8.62 -3.55
C LEU A 66 17.02 7.22 -3.04
N ILE A 67 17.82 7.18 -1.98
CA ILE A 67 18.07 6.00 -1.16
C ILE A 67 17.06 6.05 -0.02
N ASN A 68 16.18 5.03 0.06
CA ASN A 68 15.13 4.98 1.05
C ASN A 68 15.63 4.33 2.35
N ALA A 69 16.13 5.16 3.26
CA ALA A 69 16.46 4.79 4.63
C ALA A 69 15.37 5.20 5.63
N ALA A 70 14.18 5.52 5.14
CA ALA A 70 13.04 5.95 5.93
C ALA A 70 12.09 4.80 6.28
N GLY A 71 11.67 4.03 5.29
CA GLY A 71 10.64 3.00 5.43
C GLY A 71 9.59 3.05 4.32
N THR A 72 8.44 2.38 4.53
CA THR A 72 7.40 2.16 3.52
C THR A 72 6.38 3.30 3.45
N TYR A 73 6.84 4.53 3.34
CA TYR A 73 5.97 5.71 3.23
C TYR A 73 5.49 5.94 1.81
N THR A 74 4.23 6.34 1.66
CA THR A 74 3.55 6.50 0.35
C THR A 74 4.23 7.55 -0.51
N GLU A 75 4.62 8.68 0.07
CA GLU A 75 5.32 9.79 -0.61
C GLU A 75 6.71 9.41 -1.13
N LEU A 76 7.31 8.37 -0.56
CA LEU A 76 8.59 7.80 -1.00
C LEU A 76 8.42 6.60 -1.95
N THR A 77 7.20 6.41 -2.50
CA THR A 77 6.86 5.30 -3.37
C THR A 77 7.03 3.90 -2.75
N SER A 78 6.95 3.83 -1.41
CA SER A 78 7.00 2.58 -0.61
C SER A 78 8.26 1.75 -0.83
N ALA A 79 8.14 0.46 -1.17
CA ALA A 79 9.24 -0.47 -1.32
C ALA A 79 9.60 -0.74 -2.79
N VAL A 80 10.86 -1.04 -3.06
CA VAL A 80 11.30 -1.56 -4.36
C VAL A 80 10.88 -3.02 -4.47
N MET A 81 10.18 -3.36 -5.56
CA MET A 81 9.79 -4.74 -5.86
C MET A 81 11.01 -5.65 -6.08
N PRO A 82 11.03 -6.88 -5.52
CA PRO A 82 12.05 -7.88 -5.81
C PRO A 82 12.12 -8.25 -7.31
N PRO A 83 13.26 -8.76 -7.80
CA PRO A 83 13.41 -9.11 -9.22
C PRO A 83 12.31 -10.01 -9.78
N PRO A 84 11.87 -11.10 -9.12
CA PRO A 84 10.80 -11.95 -9.66
C PRO A 84 9.46 -11.22 -9.77
N VAL A 85 9.15 -10.30 -8.84
CA VAL A 85 7.92 -9.50 -8.89
C VAL A 85 7.95 -8.53 -10.08
N ARG A 86 9.09 -7.84 -10.30
CA ARG A 86 9.26 -6.96 -11.47
C ARG A 86 9.13 -7.71 -12.78
N ALA A 87 9.70 -8.92 -12.87
CA ALA A 87 9.60 -9.77 -14.05
C ALA A 87 8.15 -10.18 -14.33
N ALA A 88 7.39 -10.57 -13.30
CA ALA A 88 5.98 -10.93 -13.42
C ALA A 88 5.12 -9.74 -13.88
N VAL A 89 5.34 -8.55 -13.35
CA VAL A 89 4.69 -7.30 -13.79
C VAL A 89 4.97 -7.02 -15.26
N ALA A 90 6.24 -7.11 -15.69
CA ALA A 90 6.63 -6.89 -17.08
C ALA A 90 6.00 -7.92 -18.02
N GLN A 91 5.95 -9.19 -17.62
CA GLN A 91 5.32 -10.25 -18.40
C GLN A 91 3.81 -10.06 -18.52
N ALA A 92 3.12 -9.66 -17.45
CA ALA A 92 1.69 -9.40 -17.46
C ALA A 92 1.31 -8.29 -18.46
N ALA A 93 2.18 -7.33 -18.70
CA ALA A 93 1.96 -6.25 -19.66
C ALA A 93 1.81 -6.74 -21.10
N LEU A 94 2.37 -7.91 -21.45
CA LEU A 94 2.41 -8.43 -22.83
C LEU A 94 1.06 -8.97 -23.31
N HIS A 95 0.14 -9.33 -22.40
CA HIS A 95 -1.09 -10.02 -22.78
C HIS A 95 -2.34 -9.35 -22.19
N PRO A 96 -3.39 -9.10 -23.00
CA PRO A 96 -4.71 -8.77 -22.49
C PRO A 96 -5.38 -10.02 -21.92
N VAL A 97 -6.16 -9.82 -20.86
CA VAL A 97 -6.93 -10.88 -20.19
C VAL A 97 -8.30 -10.35 -19.74
N HIS A 98 -9.24 -11.23 -19.42
CA HIS A 98 -10.48 -10.83 -18.76
C HIS A 98 -10.18 -10.45 -17.30
N LEU A 99 -10.44 -9.18 -16.94
CA LEU A 99 -10.07 -8.63 -15.64
C LEU A 99 -10.79 -9.34 -14.48
N GLU A 100 -12.08 -9.64 -14.65
CA GLU A 100 -12.86 -10.34 -13.62
C GLU A 100 -12.34 -11.77 -13.37
N GLU A 101 -12.04 -12.51 -14.46
CA GLU A 101 -11.45 -13.85 -14.35
C GLU A 101 -10.09 -13.80 -13.63
N LEU A 102 -9.23 -12.83 -14.01
CA LEU A 102 -7.94 -12.66 -13.37
C LEU A 102 -8.10 -12.36 -11.88
N GLN A 103 -9.01 -11.46 -11.52
CA GLN A 103 -9.27 -11.08 -10.12
C GLN A 103 -9.77 -12.27 -9.29
N GLN A 104 -10.69 -13.06 -9.84
CA GLN A 104 -11.21 -14.25 -9.17
C GLN A 104 -10.12 -15.30 -8.96
N LYS A 105 -9.34 -15.61 -10.00
CA LYS A 105 -8.30 -16.64 -9.93
C LYS A 105 -7.11 -16.22 -9.04
N ALA A 106 -6.68 -14.97 -9.16
CA ALA A 106 -5.63 -14.42 -8.29
C ALA A 106 -6.10 -14.37 -6.82
N GLY A 107 -7.34 -13.95 -6.58
CA GLY A 107 -7.93 -13.96 -5.24
C GLY A 107 -7.99 -15.35 -4.63
N ALA A 108 -8.46 -16.35 -5.39
CA ALA A 108 -8.51 -17.74 -4.92
C ALA A 108 -7.10 -18.29 -4.61
N TYR A 109 -6.14 -18.04 -5.51
CA TYR A 109 -4.75 -18.47 -5.32
C TYR A 109 -4.11 -17.86 -4.07
N ILE A 110 -4.23 -16.53 -3.89
CA ILE A 110 -3.68 -15.83 -2.72
C ILE A 110 -4.37 -16.30 -1.43
N ALA A 111 -5.69 -16.47 -1.45
CA ALA A 111 -6.45 -16.95 -0.30
C ALA A 111 -5.96 -18.33 0.16
N GLU A 112 -5.74 -19.26 -0.78
CA GLU A 112 -5.19 -20.58 -0.46
C GLU A 112 -3.80 -20.47 0.19
N LYS A 113 -2.89 -19.69 -0.41
CA LYS A 113 -1.53 -19.50 0.11
C LYS A 113 -1.51 -18.85 1.50
N LEU A 114 -2.43 -17.94 1.77
CA LEU A 114 -2.51 -17.16 3.01
C LEU A 114 -3.56 -17.71 3.99
N ARG A 115 -4.09 -18.92 3.76
CA ARG A 115 -5.02 -19.64 4.67
C ARG A 115 -6.29 -18.84 4.98
N ALA A 116 -6.77 -18.04 4.03
CA ALA A 116 -8.02 -17.30 4.12
C ALA A 116 -9.12 -17.99 3.30
N GLU A 117 -10.39 -17.74 3.59
CA GLU A 117 -11.50 -18.27 2.78
C GLU A 117 -11.59 -17.56 1.42
N GLY A 118 -11.17 -16.28 1.36
CA GLY A 118 -11.19 -15.48 0.15
C GLY A 118 -10.20 -14.33 0.19
N CYS A 119 -9.92 -13.78 -0.98
CA CYS A 119 -9.08 -12.61 -1.15
C CYS A 119 -9.60 -11.74 -2.31
N CYS A 120 -9.52 -10.44 -2.12
CA CYS A 120 -9.71 -9.45 -3.19
C CYS A 120 -8.42 -8.63 -3.32
N VAL A 121 -7.82 -8.60 -4.50
CA VAL A 121 -6.68 -7.72 -4.79
C VAL A 121 -7.21 -6.32 -5.07
N SER A 122 -6.83 -5.37 -4.25
CA SER A 122 -7.31 -3.97 -4.25
C SER A 122 -6.25 -3.00 -4.76
N CYS A 123 -6.64 -1.76 -4.97
CA CYS A 123 -5.74 -0.65 -5.30
C CYS A 123 -5.15 -0.04 -4.01
N GLY A 124 -4.36 -0.85 -3.27
CA GLY A 124 -3.80 -0.48 -1.96
C GLY A 124 -4.74 -0.74 -0.78
N ALA A 125 -4.23 -0.58 0.45
CA ALA A 125 -4.97 -0.86 1.68
C ALA A 125 -6.18 0.08 1.87
N SER A 126 -6.05 1.36 1.56
CA SER A 126 -7.17 2.31 1.65
C SER A 126 -8.35 1.88 0.78
N SER A 127 -8.08 1.44 -0.46
CA SER A 127 -9.09 0.82 -1.32
C SER A 127 -9.67 -0.46 -0.71
N ALA A 128 -8.86 -1.29 -0.06
CA ALA A 128 -9.33 -2.49 0.63
C ALA A 128 -10.32 -2.15 1.75
N ILE A 129 -10.07 -1.10 2.53
CA ILE A 129 -10.99 -0.58 3.57
C ILE A 129 -12.31 -0.13 2.94
N THR A 130 -12.26 0.65 1.83
CA THR A 130 -13.47 1.06 1.11
C THR A 130 -14.26 -0.16 0.63
N LEU A 131 -13.59 -1.15 0.05
CA LEU A 131 -14.23 -2.36 -0.48
C LEU A 131 -14.80 -3.25 0.63
N ALA A 132 -14.13 -3.35 1.78
CA ALA A 132 -14.64 -4.05 2.97
C ALA A 132 -15.93 -3.38 3.49
N THR A 133 -15.92 -2.05 3.54
CA THR A 133 -17.09 -1.25 3.94
C THR A 133 -18.23 -1.43 2.95
N ALA A 134 -17.97 -1.32 1.64
CA ALA A 134 -18.97 -1.53 0.60
C ALA A 134 -19.58 -2.94 0.65
N ALA A 135 -18.74 -3.97 0.83
CA ALA A 135 -19.20 -5.35 1.00
C ALA A 135 -20.09 -5.53 2.22
N SER A 136 -19.75 -4.87 3.34
CA SER A 136 -20.54 -4.90 4.57
C SER A 136 -21.89 -4.17 4.41
N VAL A 137 -21.88 -3.01 3.77
CA VAL A 137 -23.11 -2.26 3.42
C VAL A 137 -24.02 -3.11 2.54
N MET A 138 -23.46 -3.76 1.50
CA MET A 138 -24.23 -4.65 0.62
C MET A 138 -24.83 -5.84 1.37
N ALA A 139 -24.03 -6.49 2.22
CA ALA A 139 -24.47 -7.64 2.99
C ALA A 139 -25.58 -7.26 3.99
N ALA A 140 -25.47 -6.12 4.65
CA ALA A 140 -26.42 -5.65 5.66
C ALA A 140 -27.74 -5.16 5.06
N ASN A 141 -27.71 -4.52 3.89
CA ASN A 141 -28.87 -3.93 3.23
C ASN A 141 -29.42 -4.77 2.08
N ASN A 142 -28.80 -5.90 1.74
CA ASN A 142 -29.13 -6.73 0.59
C ASN A 142 -29.28 -5.91 -0.71
N CYS A 143 -28.34 -4.99 -0.95
CA CYS A 143 -28.35 -4.09 -2.08
C CYS A 143 -27.34 -4.49 -3.17
N HIS A 144 -27.50 -3.91 -4.36
CA HIS A 144 -26.58 -4.12 -5.48
C HIS A 144 -25.37 -3.17 -5.39
N PRO A 145 -24.17 -3.50 -5.95
CA PRO A 145 -23.02 -2.58 -5.99
C PRO A 145 -23.33 -1.20 -6.57
N LEU A 146 -24.20 -1.13 -7.57
CA LEU A 146 -24.60 0.13 -8.21
C LEU A 146 -25.48 1.03 -7.32
N ASP A 147 -26.05 0.47 -6.26
CA ASP A 147 -26.89 1.25 -5.35
C ASP A 147 -26.04 2.11 -4.42
N ILE A 148 -24.81 1.68 -4.08
CA ILE A 148 -23.97 2.38 -3.10
C ILE A 148 -23.70 3.84 -3.50
N PRO A 149 -23.23 4.17 -4.74
CA PRO A 149 -23.03 5.57 -5.14
C PRO A 149 -24.31 6.42 -5.07
N SER A 150 -25.46 5.86 -5.45
CA SER A 150 -26.73 6.59 -5.43
C SER A 150 -27.32 6.72 -4.02
N LEU A 151 -26.88 5.89 -3.08
CA LEU A 151 -27.28 5.93 -1.68
C LEU A 151 -26.43 6.87 -0.83
N ILE A 152 -25.26 7.32 -1.32
CA ILE A 152 -24.41 8.27 -0.61
C ILE A 152 -25.20 9.57 -0.38
N GLY A 153 -25.43 9.91 0.89
CA GLY A 153 -26.21 11.07 1.28
C GLY A 153 -27.73 10.90 1.20
N ALA A 154 -28.24 9.74 0.77
CA ALA A 154 -29.68 9.47 0.75
C ALA A 154 -30.20 9.13 2.15
N PRO A 155 -31.34 9.74 2.59
CA PRO A 155 -31.91 9.47 3.91
C PRO A 155 -32.39 8.02 4.11
N GLN A 156 -32.45 7.25 3.05
CA GLN A 156 -33.11 5.93 2.99
C GLN A 156 -32.11 4.77 3.19
N PHE A 157 -30.85 5.03 3.52
CA PHE A 157 -29.89 3.97 3.83
C PHE A 157 -30.17 3.48 5.25
N PRO A 158 -30.92 2.39 5.45
CA PRO A 158 -31.37 2.01 6.77
C PRO A 158 -30.22 1.55 7.68
N LYS A 159 -29.17 0.98 7.09
CA LYS A 159 -28.00 0.48 7.83
C LYS A 159 -26.73 1.08 7.25
N ASN A 160 -26.13 2.00 7.99
CA ASN A 160 -24.99 2.79 7.52
C ASN A 160 -24.01 3.19 8.62
N GLU A 161 -23.96 2.47 9.74
CA GLU A 161 -23.08 2.81 10.85
C GLU A 161 -21.88 1.86 10.90
N VAL A 162 -20.69 2.42 11.05
CA VAL A 162 -19.45 1.68 11.33
C VAL A 162 -18.96 2.08 12.71
N ILE A 163 -18.78 1.10 13.59
CA ILE A 163 -18.29 1.35 14.94
C ILE A 163 -16.76 1.34 14.93
N VAL A 164 -16.15 2.34 15.56
CA VAL A 164 -14.69 2.49 15.68
C VAL A 164 -14.32 2.90 17.11
N GLN A 165 -13.26 2.36 17.67
CA GLN A 165 -12.72 2.89 18.90
C GLN A 165 -12.19 4.31 18.68
N LYS A 166 -12.53 5.26 19.54
CA LYS A 166 -12.11 6.65 19.41
C LYS A 166 -10.59 6.81 19.31
N ILE A 167 -9.84 5.96 20.01
CA ILE A 167 -8.38 5.94 19.96
C ILE A 167 -7.83 5.39 18.62
N HIS A 168 -8.64 4.71 17.83
CA HIS A 168 -8.30 4.18 16.52
C HIS A 168 -8.71 5.12 15.36
N ARG A 169 -9.23 6.33 15.67
CA ARG A 169 -9.55 7.34 14.65
C ARG A 169 -8.29 7.88 14.00
N TYR A 170 -8.27 7.96 12.70
CA TYR A 170 -7.10 8.37 11.91
C TYR A 170 -7.52 8.85 10.52
N GLU A 171 -6.59 9.36 9.74
CA GLU A 171 -6.83 9.99 8.43
C GLU A 171 -7.45 9.06 7.39
N TYR A 172 -7.28 7.74 7.51
CA TYR A 172 -7.87 6.77 6.57
C TYR A 172 -9.33 6.43 6.85
N ASP A 173 -9.95 7.00 7.88
CA ASP A 173 -11.40 6.91 8.10
C ASP A 173 -12.20 7.34 6.87
N VAL A 174 -11.65 8.27 6.07
CA VAL A 174 -12.23 8.71 4.80
C VAL A 174 -12.52 7.55 3.85
N ALA A 175 -11.72 6.48 3.88
CA ALA A 175 -11.93 5.31 3.04
C ALA A 175 -13.27 4.60 3.32
N MET A 176 -13.70 4.57 4.58
CA MET A 176 -15.02 4.05 4.97
C MET A 176 -16.13 5.04 4.59
N GLN A 177 -15.90 6.34 4.83
CA GLN A 177 -16.86 7.40 4.57
C GLN A 177 -17.24 7.53 3.08
N LEU A 178 -16.36 7.11 2.16
CA LEU A 178 -16.64 7.03 0.72
C LEU A 178 -17.86 6.14 0.41
N CYS A 179 -18.25 5.25 1.31
CA CYS A 179 -19.43 4.40 1.17
C CYS A 179 -20.70 5.05 1.76
N GLY A 180 -20.67 6.31 2.18
CA GLY A 180 -21.84 7.02 2.74
C GLY A 180 -22.22 6.60 4.15
N ILE A 181 -21.30 5.95 4.89
CA ILE A 181 -21.52 5.50 6.27
C ILE A 181 -21.28 6.64 7.28
N LYS A 182 -21.81 6.44 8.48
CA LYS A 182 -21.49 7.22 9.67
C LYS A 182 -20.51 6.43 10.54
N ILE A 183 -19.49 7.10 11.04
CA ILE A 183 -18.62 6.52 12.05
C ILE A 183 -19.21 6.82 13.43
N VAL A 184 -19.33 5.79 14.25
CA VAL A 184 -19.76 5.86 15.65
C VAL A 184 -18.59 5.54 16.54
N ASP A 185 -18.17 6.52 17.34
CA ASP A 185 -17.05 6.41 18.24
C ASP A 185 -17.46 5.69 19.53
N VAL A 186 -16.63 4.76 20.00
CA VAL A 186 -16.74 4.11 21.31
C VAL A 186 -15.43 4.22 22.07
N VAL A 187 -15.50 4.25 23.39
CA VAL A 187 -14.32 4.37 24.27
C VAL A 187 -14.14 3.12 25.12
N THR A 188 -15.22 2.63 25.70
CA THR A 188 -15.22 1.48 26.61
C THR A 188 -15.88 0.27 25.96
N LEU A 189 -15.65 -0.91 26.54
CA LEU A 189 -16.32 -2.14 26.11
C LEU A 189 -17.85 -2.04 26.25
N ASP A 190 -18.34 -1.33 27.27
CA ASP A 190 -19.77 -1.14 27.48
C ASP A 190 -20.37 -0.17 26.47
N ASP A 191 -19.66 0.93 26.12
CA ASP A 191 -20.05 1.80 25.00
C ASP A 191 -20.17 1.00 23.71
N TYR A 192 -19.19 0.10 23.45
CA TYR A 192 -19.16 -0.74 22.27
C TYR A 192 -20.37 -1.69 22.18
N LYS A 193 -20.69 -2.37 23.29
CA LYS A 193 -21.88 -3.24 23.38
C LYS A 193 -23.19 -2.48 23.12
N GLN A 194 -23.28 -1.24 23.61
CA GLN A 194 -24.45 -0.38 23.45
C GLN A 194 -24.59 0.21 22.04
N ALA A 195 -23.46 0.54 21.39
CA ALA A 195 -23.42 1.12 20.07
C ALA A 195 -23.80 0.12 18.95
N LEU A 196 -23.58 -1.17 19.18
CA LEU A 196 -23.93 -2.23 18.23
C LEU A 196 -25.44 -2.37 18.13
N GLY A 197 -26.02 -1.83 17.07
CA GLY A 197 -27.46 -1.74 16.85
C GLY A 197 -27.89 -2.19 15.45
N PRO A 198 -29.21 -2.04 15.16
CA PRO A 198 -29.78 -2.48 13.88
C PRO A 198 -29.21 -1.74 12.66
N ASN A 199 -28.60 -0.56 12.86
CA ASN A 199 -28.02 0.25 11.81
C ASN A 199 -26.55 -0.07 11.55
N THR A 200 -25.91 -0.90 12.38
CA THR A 200 -24.49 -1.22 12.28
C THR A 200 -24.25 -2.19 11.10
N VAL A 201 -23.35 -1.81 10.19
CA VAL A 201 -22.98 -2.63 9.04
C VAL A 201 -21.64 -3.35 9.24
N MET A 202 -20.74 -2.75 10.05
CA MET A 202 -19.39 -3.25 10.26
C MET A 202 -18.80 -2.63 11.53
N THR A 203 -17.83 -3.31 12.12
CA THR A 203 -16.91 -2.69 13.09
C THR A 203 -15.52 -2.63 12.50
N ASN A 204 -14.78 -1.56 12.77
CA ASN A 204 -13.42 -1.37 12.26
C ASN A 204 -12.42 -1.27 13.40
N TYR A 205 -11.35 -2.02 13.31
CA TYR A 205 -10.21 -2.01 14.23
C TYR A 205 -8.96 -1.54 13.50
N PHE A 206 -8.20 -0.63 14.11
CA PHE A 206 -6.91 -0.19 13.61
C PHE A 206 -5.79 -0.65 14.54
N ASN A 207 -4.85 -1.43 14.02
CA ASN A 207 -3.92 -2.18 14.85
C ASN A 207 -2.78 -1.34 15.45
N ALA A 208 -2.45 -0.21 14.85
CA ALA A 208 -1.31 0.61 15.29
C ALA A 208 -1.49 1.29 16.66
N ALA A 209 -2.70 1.28 17.24
CA ALA A 209 -3.01 1.90 18.54
C ALA A 209 -3.38 0.89 19.63
N GLU A 210 -2.96 -0.36 19.52
CA GLU A 210 -3.47 -1.46 20.34
C GLU A 210 -3.18 -1.41 21.83
N ALA A 211 -2.12 -0.74 22.26
CA ALA A 211 -1.68 -0.78 23.66
C ALA A 211 -2.71 -0.25 24.68
N VAL A 212 -3.76 0.42 24.21
CA VAL A 212 -4.83 1.02 25.03
C VAL A 212 -6.17 0.87 24.31
N GLY A 213 -7.20 0.45 25.05
CA GLY A 213 -8.55 0.33 24.53
C GLY A 213 -9.13 -1.08 24.68
N ILE A 214 -10.14 -1.38 23.85
CA ILE A 214 -10.82 -2.69 23.84
C ILE A 214 -9.91 -3.69 23.12
N SER A 215 -9.68 -4.86 23.73
CA SER A 215 -8.85 -5.90 23.14
C SER A 215 -9.43 -6.42 21.82
N ARG A 216 -8.58 -6.97 20.94
CA ARG A 216 -9.05 -7.60 19.68
C ARG A 216 -10.02 -8.74 19.96
N GLN A 217 -9.77 -9.55 20.98
CA GLN A 217 -10.62 -10.68 21.36
C GLN A 217 -12.02 -10.22 21.76
N ASP A 218 -12.11 -9.21 22.65
CA ASP A 218 -13.38 -8.64 23.08
C ASP A 218 -14.10 -7.96 21.92
N TRP A 219 -13.35 -7.24 21.05
CA TRP A 219 -13.90 -6.58 19.87
C TRP A 219 -14.60 -7.57 18.93
N ILE A 220 -13.91 -8.66 18.59
CA ILE A 220 -14.45 -9.71 17.73
C ILE A 220 -15.65 -10.40 18.40
N ALA A 221 -15.49 -10.80 19.67
CA ALA A 221 -16.52 -11.57 20.39
C ALA A 221 -17.84 -10.80 20.46
N VAL A 222 -17.78 -9.52 20.84
CA VAL A 222 -18.97 -8.67 20.98
C VAL A 222 -19.64 -8.38 19.64
N ALA A 223 -18.87 -8.13 18.58
CA ALA A 223 -19.45 -7.93 17.24
C ALA A 223 -20.11 -9.20 16.73
N HIS A 224 -19.48 -10.35 16.88
CA HIS A 224 -20.03 -11.63 16.43
C HIS A 224 -21.29 -12.05 17.22
N ASP A 225 -21.35 -11.75 18.52
CA ASP A 225 -22.59 -11.94 19.31
C ASP A 225 -23.79 -11.18 18.71
N LYS A 226 -23.54 -10.05 18.08
CA LYS A 226 -24.56 -9.22 17.38
C LYS A 226 -24.68 -9.55 15.89
N GLY A 227 -23.92 -10.51 15.36
CA GLY A 227 -23.92 -10.85 13.93
C GLY A 227 -23.35 -9.77 13.02
N VAL A 228 -22.52 -8.85 13.56
CA VAL A 228 -21.87 -7.76 12.82
C VAL A 228 -20.45 -8.17 12.43
N PRO A 229 -20.05 -7.99 11.15
CA PRO A 229 -18.69 -8.32 10.73
C PRO A 229 -17.65 -7.37 11.30
N CYS A 230 -16.45 -7.92 11.57
CA CYS A 230 -15.28 -7.17 12.01
C CYS A 230 -14.27 -7.02 10.88
N HIS A 231 -13.85 -5.81 10.62
CA HIS A 231 -12.71 -5.48 9.75
C HIS A 231 -11.51 -5.06 10.60
N LEU A 232 -10.30 -5.45 10.16
CA LEU A 232 -9.04 -4.98 10.72
C LEU A 232 -8.22 -4.26 9.63
N ASP A 233 -7.81 -3.04 9.89
CA ASP A 233 -6.75 -2.40 9.12
C ASP A 233 -5.38 -2.83 9.67
N ALA A 234 -4.71 -3.68 8.92
CA ALA A 234 -3.37 -4.20 9.16
C ALA A 234 -2.38 -3.76 8.06
N ALA A 235 -2.61 -2.58 7.46
CA ALA A 235 -1.86 -2.11 6.28
C ALA A 235 -0.34 -2.10 6.47
N ALA A 236 0.15 -1.93 7.71
CA ALA A 236 1.57 -1.86 8.03
C ALA A 236 2.05 -3.00 8.95
N ASP A 237 1.26 -4.03 9.14
CA ASP A 237 1.49 -5.08 10.15
C ASP A 237 2.31 -6.28 9.64
N MET A 238 2.94 -6.15 8.53
CA MET A 238 3.93 -7.09 8.03
C MET A 238 5.32 -6.43 8.05
N PRO A 239 6.40 -7.05 8.58
CA PRO A 239 6.45 -8.32 9.31
C PRO A 239 5.69 -8.30 10.65
N PRO A 240 5.43 -9.45 11.30
CA PRO A 240 5.78 -10.83 10.90
C PRO A 240 4.93 -11.35 9.74
N ILE A 241 5.49 -12.25 8.93
CA ILE A 241 4.79 -12.88 7.79
C ILE A 241 3.52 -13.59 8.25
N SER A 242 3.55 -14.17 9.44
CA SER A 242 2.41 -14.87 10.04
C SER A 242 1.17 -13.99 10.24
N ASN A 243 1.30 -12.66 10.30
CA ASN A 243 0.16 -11.76 10.42
C ASN A 243 -0.79 -11.85 9.21
N LEU A 244 -0.30 -12.29 8.03
CA LEU A 244 -1.13 -12.49 6.84
C LEU A 244 -2.23 -13.56 7.01
N TRP A 245 -2.10 -14.46 8.00
CA TRP A 245 -3.14 -15.47 8.35
C TRP A 245 -3.55 -15.43 9.81
N LYS A 246 -2.76 -14.79 10.69
CA LYS A 246 -3.04 -14.72 12.12
C LYS A 246 -4.35 -14.01 12.42
N TYR A 247 -4.60 -12.87 11.78
CA TYR A 247 -5.76 -12.05 12.09
C TYR A 247 -7.08 -12.65 11.59
N THR A 248 -7.09 -13.25 10.40
CA THR A 248 -8.25 -14.02 9.94
C THR A 248 -8.47 -15.26 10.81
N GLY A 249 -7.40 -15.95 11.21
CA GLY A 249 -7.46 -17.07 12.16
C GLY A 249 -7.90 -16.66 13.57
N MET A 250 -7.70 -15.41 13.99
CA MET A 250 -8.19 -14.86 15.25
C MET A 250 -9.71 -14.60 15.23
N GLY A 251 -10.30 -14.44 14.04
CA GLY A 251 -11.73 -14.25 13.86
C GLY A 251 -12.14 -12.95 13.17
N PHE A 252 -11.21 -12.10 12.75
CA PHE A 252 -11.59 -10.97 11.90
C PHE A 252 -12.19 -11.46 10.58
N ASP A 253 -13.35 -10.93 10.23
CA ASP A 253 -14.07 -11.31 9.00
C ASP A 253 -13.37 -10.78 7.75
N MET A 254 -12.69 -9.65 7.87
CA MET A 254 -11.93 -8.99 6.81
C MET A 254 -10.68 -8.34 7.37
N VAL A 255 -9.58 -8.42 6.63
CA VAL A 255 -8.29 -7.81 7.02
C VAL A 255 -7.66 -7.16 5.79
N SER A 256 -7.30 -5.89 5.91
CA SER A 256 -6.66 -5.11 4.84
C SER A 256 -5.15 -5.03 5.01
N PHE A 257 -4.38 -5.35 3.95
CA PHE A 257 -2.91 -5.20 3.90
C PHE A 257 -2.48 -4.33 2.74
N SER A 258 -1.43 -3.54 2.94
CA SER A 258 -0.78 -2.80 1.85
C SER A 258 0.24 -3.67 1.14
N GLY A 259 0.02 -3.94 -0.15
CA GLY A 259 0.91 -4.77 -0.95
C GLY A 259 2.25 -4.10 -1.30
N GLY A 260 2.28 -2.78 -1.40
CA GLY A 260 3.50 -2.01 -1.71
C GLY A 260 4.45 -1.82 -0.54
N LYS A 261 4.02 -2.14 0.71
CA LYS A 261 4.87 -2.05 1.90
C LYS A 261 5.79 -3.27 2.00
N ALA A 262 5.88 -3.92 3.14
CA ALA A 262 6.79 -5.02 3.37
C ALA A 262 6.48 -6.30 2.56
N ILE A 263 5.28 -6.45 2.02
CA ILE A 263 4.98 -7.49 1.03
C ILE A 263 5.79 -7.30 -0.27
N ARG A 264 6.25 -6.06 -0.54
CA ARG A 264 7.09 -5.69 -1.69
C ARG A 264 6.47 -6.00 -3.05
N GLY A 265 5.14 -5.96 -3.12
CA GLY A 265 4.37 -5.94 -4.37
C GLY A 265 4.33 -4.55 -5.03
N PRO A 266 3.53 -4.36 -6.07
CA PRO A 266 3.32 -3.04 -6.66
C PRO A 266 2.80 -2.03 -5.62
N GLN A 267 3.30 -0.80 -5.66
CA GLN A 267 2.99 0.23 -4.66
C GLN A 267 1.47 0.46 -4.50
N ASN A 268 0.74 0.50 -5.60
CA ASN A 268 -0.69 0.71 -5.62
C ASN A 268 -1.49 -0.59 -5.61
N ALA A 269 -0.98 -1.65 -4.99
CA ALA A 269 -1.72 -2.89 -4.77
C ALA A 269 -1.87 -3.17 -3.28
N GLY A 270 -2.94 -3.87 -2.92
CA GLY A 270 -3.26 -4.30 -1.57
C GLY A 270 -4.09 -5.57 -1.57
N LEU A 271 -4.30 -6.12 -0.40
CA LEU A 271 -5.09 -7.33 -0.19
C LEU A 271 -6.22 -7.04 0.79
N LEU A 272 -7.41 -7.52 0.47
CA LEU A 272 -8.49 -7.72 1.42
C LEU A 272 -8.65 -9.23 1.59
N LEU A 273 -8.19 -9.75 2.72
CA LEU A 273 -8.28 -11.16 3.09
C LEU A 273 -9.45 -11.38 4.04
N GLY A 274 -10.06 -12.55 4.04
CA GLY A 274 -11.09 -12.88 5.03
C GLY A 274 -12.13 -13.85 4.52
N LYS A 275 -13.36 -13.73 5.06
CA LYS A 275 -14.47 -14.58 4.69
C LYS A 275 -14.87 -14.40 3.24
N LYS A 276 -15.02 -15.50 2.51
CA LYS A 276 -15.35 -15.51 1.08
C LYS A 276 -16.58 -14.67 0.75
N LYS A 277 -17.60 -14.71 1.61
CA LYS A 277 -18.81 -13.91 1.47
C LYS A 277 -18.50 -12.42 1.26
N TYR A 278 -17.60 -11.85 2.04
CA TYR A 278 -17.28 -10.41 1.96
C TYR A 278 -16.27 -10.10 0.86
N THR A 279 -15.29 -10.97 0.63
CA THR A 279 -14.32 -10.75 -0.45
C THR A 279 -14.95 -10.85 -1.84
N ASP A 280 -15.95 -11.74 -2.04
CA ASP A 280 -16.72 -11.80 -3.27
C ASP A 280 -17.57 -10.53 -3.48
N LEU A 281 -18.21 -10.01 -2.43
CA LEU A 281 -18.93 -8.74 -2.49
C LEU A 281 -17.98 -7.57 -2.75
N ALA A 282 -16.80 -7.57 -2.18
CA ALA A 282 -15.76 -6.58 -2.43
C ALA A 282 -15.33 -6.58 -3.91
N GLN A 283 -15.10 -7.75 -4.50
CA GLN A 283 -14.74 -7.88 -5.92
C GLN A 283 -15.85 -7.32 -6.84
N ARG A 284 -17.11 -7.48 -6.49
CA ARG A 284 -18.24 -6.92 -7.26
C ARG A 284 -18.31 -5.38 -7.25
N ASN A 285 -17.60 -4.72 -6.33
CA ASN A 285 -17.48 -3.27 -6.28
C ASN A 285 -16.30 -2.72 -7.06
N LEU A 286 -15.38 -3.57 -7.52
CA LEU A 286 -14.21 -3.16 -8.32
C LEU A 286 -14.57 -2.89 -9.78
N CYS A 287 -13.68 -2.16 -10.47
CA CYS A 287 -13.70 -2.06 -11.92
C CYS A 287 -13.71 -3.48 -12.56
N PRO A 288 -14.60 -3.76 -13.56
CA PRO A 288 -15.33 -2.80 -14.39
C PRO A 288 -16.70 -2.36 -13.87
N ALA A 289 -17.16 -2.80 -12.71
CA ALA A 289 -18.44 -2.36 -12.16
C ALA A 289 -18.45 -0.84 -11.88
N ASP A 290 -19.57 -0.17 -12.17
CA ASP A 290 -19.76 1.28 -11.95
C ASP A 290 -20.18 1.57 -10.49
N SER A 291 -19.50 0.96 -9.53
CA SER A 291 -19.70 1.10 -8.09
C SER A 291 -18.68 2.06 -7.47
N VAL A 292 -18.69 2.16 -6.14
CA VAL A 292 -17.78 3.01 -5.35
C VAL A 292 -16.29 2.70 -5.65
N GLY A 293 -15.96 1.44 -5.96
CA GLY A 293 -14.62 1.01 -6.34
C GLY A 293 -14.24 1.26 -7.80
N ARG A 294 -15.13 1.84 -8.63
CA ARG A 294 -14.84 2.05 -10.06
C ARG A 294 -13.62 2.92 -10.30
N GLY A 295 -13.44 3.95 -9.51
CA GLY A 295 -12.27 4.83 -9.56
C GLY A 295 -11.00 4.21 -8.99
N MET A 296 -11.10 3.10 -8.28
CA MET A 296 -10.01 2.36 -7.63
C MET A 296 -9.56 1.17 -8.50
N LYS A 297 -9.41 1.40 -9.81
CA LYS A 297 -9.06 0.35 -10.75
C LYS A 297 -7.67 -0.21 -10.45
N VAL A 298 -7.60 -1.52 -10.23
CA VAL A 298 -6.34 -2.27 -10.15
C VAL A 298 -6.07 -2.92 -11.52
N ALA A 299 -4.90 -2.68 -12.09
CA ALA A 299 -4.55 -3.20 -13.40
C ALA A 299 -4.03 -4.65 -13.32
N LYS A 300 -4.03 -5.35 -14.45
CA LYS A 300 -3.53 -6.73 -14.52
C LYS A 300 -2.09 -6.88 -14.04
N GLU A 301 -1.27 -5.87 -14.30
CA GLU A 301 0.13 -5.83 -13.86
C GLU A 301 0.25 -5.81 -12.33
N GLN A 302 -0.62 -5.06 -11.65
CA GLN A 302 -0.66 -5.01 -10.19
C GLN A 302 -1.20 -6.31 -9.60
N ILE A 303 -2.24 -6.90 -10.21
CA ILE A 303 -2.81 -8.16 -9.73
C ILE A 303 -1.77 -9.28 -9.83
N VAL A 304 -1.14 -9.44 -11.00
CA VAL A 304 -0.09 -10.45 -11.20
C VAL A 304 1.13 -10.16 -10.33
N GLY A 305 1.50 -8.89 -10.19
CA GLY A 305 2.57 -8.46 -9.30
C GLY A 305 2.32 -8.83 -7.84
N MET A 306 1.05 -8.74 -7.38
CA MET A 306 0.69 -9.18 -6.02
C MET A 306 0.78 -10.68 -5.84
N VAL A 307 0.34 -11.47 -6.82
CA VAL A 307 0.51 -12.94 -6.79
C VAL A 307 1.99 -13.29 -6.65
N ALA A 308 2.84 -12.71 -7.51
CA ALA A 308 4.28 -12.94 -7.47
C ALA A 308 4.94 -12.44 -6.17
N ALA A 309 4.42 -11.35 -5.59
CA ALA A 309 4.93 -10.83 -4.31
C ALA A 309 4.59 -11.77 -3.14
N VAL A 310 3.39 -12.34 -3.11
CA VAL A 310 3.02 -13.36 -2.12
C VAL A 310 3.89 -14.60 -2.27
N ASP A 311 4.09 -15.10 -3.49
CA ASP A 311 4.96 -16.26 -3.73
C ASP A 311 6.39 -15.99 -3.27
N TRP A 312 6.95 -14.82 -3.64
CA TRP A 312 8.29 -14.43 -3.19
C TRP A 312 8.36 -14.30 -1.67
N LEU A 313 7.39 -13.63 -1.04
CA LEU A 313 7.39 -13.41 0.41
C LEU A 313 7.37 -14.73 1.18
N LEU A 314 6.60 -15.72 0.72
CA LEU A 314 6.53 -17.04 1.35
C LEU A 314 7.82 -17.87 1.20
N THR A 315 8.80 -17.41 0.41
CA THR A 315 10.15 -17.96 0.41
C THR A 315 11.08 -17.30 1.44
N GLN A 316 10.63 -16.21 2.09
CA GLN A 316 11.39 -15.50 3.11
C GLN A 316 11.04 -15.99 4.50
N THR A 317 11.87 -15.64 5.50
CA THR A 317 11.57 -15.80 6.92
C THR A 317 11.77 -14.47 7.64
N ASP A 318 11.03 -14.27 8.74
CA ASP A 318 11.14 -13.05 9.55
C ASP A 318 12.56 -12.89 10.11
N GLU A 319 13.18 -14.01 10.53
CA GLU A 319 14.55 -14.05 11.09
C GLU A 319 15.58 -13.64 10.04
N ALA A 320 15.44 -14.10 8.79
CA ALA A 320 16.37 -13.75 7.70
C ALA A 320 16.27 -12.26 7.35
N MET A 321 15.05 -11.73 7.26
CA MET A 321 14.80 -10.32 6.97
C MET A 321 15.32 -9.41 8.10
N GLU A 322 15.08 -9.78 9.35
CA GLU A 322 15.58 -9.03 10.50
C GLU A 322 17.11 -9.09 10.58
N LYS A 323 17.72 -10.26 10.38
CA LYS A 323 19.18 -10.44 10.36
C LYS A 323 19.83 -9.54 9.30
N GLU A 324 19.32 -9.56 8.07
CA GLU A 324 19.83 -8.72 6.98
C GLU A 324 19.73 -7.22 7.34
N SER A 325 18.60 -6.81 7.92
CA SER A 325 18.42 -5.42 8.37
C SER A 325 19.43 -5.04 9.44
N ARG A 326 19.67 -5.89 10.45
CA ARG A 326 20.64 -5.64 11.52
C ARG A 326 22.10 -5.65 11.04
N GLU A 327 22.45 -6.50 10.09
CA GLU A 327 23.78 -6.52 9.48
C GLU A 327 24.08 -5.20 8.75
N ARG A 328 23.11 -4.67 8.00
CA ARG A 328 23.22 -3.34 7.37
C ARG A 328 23.35 -2.22 8.40
N MET A 329 22.60 -2.30 9.51
CA MET A 329 22.73 -1.33 10.62
C MET A 329 24.11 -1.39 11.25
N ALA A 330 24.68 -2.58 11.43
CA ALA A 330 26.04 -2.74 11.99
C ALA A 330 27.10 -2.01 11.15
N VAL A 331 26.96 -1.99 9.82
CA VAL A 331 27.83 -1.21 8.93
C VAL A 331 27.71 0.28 9.22
N ILE A 332 26.48 0.81 9.33
CA ILE A 332 26.25 2.23 9.62
C ILE A 332 26.79 2.60 11.01
N ILE A 333 26.51 1.77 12.02
CA ILE A 333 27.02 1.94 13.40
C ILE A 333 28.56 2.01 13.37
N GLY A 334 29.22 1.08 12.68
CA GLY A 334 30.68 1.06 12.56
C GLY A 334 31.26 2.35 11.97
N LEU A 335 30.51 3.01 11.10
CA LEU A 335 30.93 4.25 10.45
C LEU A 335 30.73 5.50 11.31
N VAL A 336 29.86 5.49 12.33
CA VAL A 336 29.51 6.70 13.10
C VAL A 336 29.94 6.65 14.57
N ARG A 337 30.25 5.48 15.12
CA ARG A 337 30.50 5.26 16.56
C ARG A 337 31.68 6.03 17.15
N ASP A 338 32.64 6.49 16.33
CA ASP A 338 33.82 7.25 16.77
C ASP A 338 33.59 8.78 16.78
N ILE A 339 32.38 9.23 16.42
CA ILE A 339 32.06 10.66 16.43
C ILE A 339 31.69 11.07 17.86
N PRO A 340 32.27 12.16 18.40
CA PRO A 340 31.95 12.63 19.74
C PRO A 340 30.45 12.84 19.95
N SER A 341 29.94 12.52 21.14
CA SER A 341 28.53 12.56 21.57
C SER A 341 27.60 11.55 20.88
N VAL A 342 28.02 10.85 19.83
CA VAL A 342 27.16 9.88 19.13
C VAL A 342 26.99 8.61 19.94
N GLN A 343 25.74 8.24 20.15
CA GLN A 343 25.31 6.96 20.74
C GLN A 343 24.32 6.27 19.81
N THR A 344 24.38 4.95 19.70
CA THR A 344 23.50 4.19 18.84
C THR A 344 22.72 3.15 19.61
N SER A 345 21.43 3.01 19.28
CA SER A 345 20.57 1.95 19.78
C SER A 345 19.67 1.43 18.66
N ILE A 346 19.11 0.23 18.84
CA ILE A 346 18.15 -0.35 17.90
C ILE A 346 16.85 -0.58 18.63
N MET A 347 15.76 -0.09 18.07
CA MET A 347 14.41 -0.28 18.55
C MET A 347 13.58 -0.99 17.48
N VAL A 348 12.70 -1.90 17.88
CA VAL A 348 11.69 -2.53 17.00
C VAL A 348 10.33 -2.16 17.55
N PRO A 349 9.47 -1.44 16.79
CA PRO A 349 8.11 -1.15 17.22
C PRO A 349 7.34 -2.45 17.46
N GLU A 350 6.52 -2.49 18.49
CA GLU A 350 5.75 -3.69 18.87
C GLU A 350 4.69 -4.06 17.81
N LEU A 351 4.06 -3.05 17.24
CA LEU A 351 3.02 -3.16 16.22
C LEU A 351 3.38 -2.26 15.04
N ALA A 352 2.79 -2.52 13.89
CA ALA A 352 2.95 -1.75 12.66
C ALA A 352 4.42 -1.37 12.35
N ASN A 353 4.86 -1.54 11.13
CA ASN A 353 6.25 -1.32 10.77
C ASN A 353 7.24 -2.03 11.72
N HIS A 354 6.91 -3.28 12.13
CA HIS A 354 7.68 -4.11 13.05
C HIS A 354 9.01 -4.55 12.42
N VAL A 355 9.86 -3.57 12.16
CA VAL A 355 11.22 -3.73 11.63
C VAL A 355 12.21 -2.98 12.50
N PRO A 356 13.49 -3.40 12.57
CA PRO A 356 14.50 -2.66 13.31
C PRO A 356 14.65 -1.22 12.83
N HIS A 357 14.70 -0.29 13.77
CA HIS A 357 14.99 1.13 13.58
C HIS A 357 16.31 1.45 14.29
N LEU A 358 17.30 1.92 13.57
CA LEU A 358 18.55 2.41 14.14
C LEU A 358 18.38 3.85 14.59
N MET A 359 18.55 4.09 15.88
CA MET A 359 18.59 5.41 16.50
C MET A 359 20.04 5.87 16.62
N ILE A 360 20.39 6.98 16.01
CA ILE A 360 21.70 7.62 16.12
C ILE A 360 21.51 8.91 16.91
N ASN A 361 21.62 8.81 18.24
CA ASN A 361 21.49 9.93 19.16
C ASN A 361 22.81 10.71 19.23
N PHE A 362 22.71 12.02 19.40
CA PHE A 362 23.86 12.90 19.57
C PHE A 362 23.48 14.17 20.32
N ASP A 363 24.47 14.89 20.81
CA ASP A 363 24.30 16.20 21.41
C ASP A 363 24.33 17.26 20.31
N PRO A 364 23.21 18.00 20.04
CA PRO A 364 23.16 19.02 19.01
C PRO A 364 24.16 20.16 19.23
N ASP A 365 24.51 20.50 20.49
CA ASP A 365 25.48 21.55 20.79
C ASP A 365 26.90 21.10 20.43
N VAL A 366 27.23 19.83 20.62
CA VAL A 366 28.53 19.24 20.24
C VAL A 366 28.65 19.11 18.72
N ILE A 367 27.60 18.67 18.07
CA ILE A 367 27.56 18.51 16.60
C ILE A 367 27.43 19.87 15.90
N GLY A 368 26.71 20.82 16.49
CA GLY A 368 26.42 22.15 15.92
C GLY A 368 25.27 22.16 14.90
N ALA A 369 24.36 21.18 15.00
CA ALA A 369 23.13 21.11 14.22
C ALA A 369 22.12 20.15 14.88
N SER A 370 20.83 20.41 14.72
CA SER A 370 19.75 19.54 15.14
C SER A 370 19.59 18.31 14.22
N ALA A 371 18.93 17.27 14.70
CA ALA A 371 18.62 16.08 13.90
C ALA A 371 17.80 16.41 12.66
N ARG A 372 16.86 17.34 12.77
CA ARG A 372 16.03 17.80 11.64
C ARG A 372 16.85 18.52 10.56
N GLU A 373 17.80 19.37 10.96
CA GLU A 373 18.70 20.03 10.00
C GLU A 373 19.56 19.02 9.26
N LEU A 374 20.11 18.01 9.97
CA LEU A 374 20.91 16.97 9.34
C LEU A 374 20.06 16.09 8.40
N GLN A 375 18.79 15.79 8.75
CA GLN A 375 17.87 15.10 7.85
C GLN A 375 17.66 15.87 6.55
N VAL A 376 17.40 17.18 6.62
CA VAL A 376 17.21 18.02 5.43
C VAL A 376 18.47 18.02 4.57
N ARG A 377 19.66 18.02 5.17
CA ARG A 377 20.94 17.97 4.42
C ARG A 377 21.13 16.66 3.70
N LEU A 378 20.77 15.52 4.32
CA LEU A 378 20.81 14.21 3.66
C LEU A 378 19.84 14.13 2.49
N ARG A 379 18.65 14.71 2.65
CA ARG A 379 17.64 14.80 1.58
C ARG A 379 18.11 15.63 0.39
N THR A 380 18.85 16.70 0.62
CA THR A 380 19.35 17.60 -0.43
C THR A 380 20.75 17.24 -0.96
N ALA A 381 21.36 16.19 -0.43
CA ALA A 381 22.67 15.71 -0.86
C ALA A 381 22.61 14.90 -2.17
N THR A 382 23.78 14.65 -2.73
CA THR A 382 23.96 13.67 -3.82
C THR A 382 24.86 12.52 -3.32
N PRO A 383 24.34 11.29 -3.25
CA PRO A 383 22.95 10.91 -3.51
C PRO A 383 21.97 11.44 -2.45
N CYS A 384 20.71 11.66 -2.85
CA CYS A 384 19.61 11.99 -1.94
C CYS A 384 19.33 10.80 -1.01
N ILE A 385 19.23 11.04 0.30
CA ILE A 385 18.91 10.02 1.30
C ILE A 385 17.75 10.50 2.14
N GLU A 386 16.67 9.71 2.15
CA GLU A 386 15.53 9.95 3.03
C GLU A 386 15.64 9.11 4.30
N LEU A 387 15.57 9.79 5.44
CA LEU A 387 15.51 9.16 6.76
C LEU A 387 14.06 9.06 7.26
N ASN A 388 13.87 8.19 8.25
CA ASN A 388 12.56 7.98 8.88
C ASN A 388 11.99 9.32 9.43
N PRO A 389 10.68 9.60 9.24
CA PRO A 389 10.01 10.82 9.73
C PRO A 389 10.13 11.06 11.23
N HIS A 390 10.41 10.01 12.03
CA HIS A 390 10.66 10.16 13.47
C HIS A 390 11.99 10.87 13.78
N THR A 391 12.87 11.06 12.81
CA THR A 391 14.11 11.86 12.96
C THR A 391 13.78 13.27 13.45
N GLY A 392 14.31 13.65 14.60
CA GLY A 392 14.05 14.97 15.22
C GLY A 392 12.60 15.19 15.67
N SER A 393 11.83 14.12 15.88
CA SER A 393 10.42 14.20 16.32
C SER A 393 10.32 14.53 17.81
N LEU A 394 9.48 15.54 18.14
CA LEU A 394 9.21 15.94 19.51
C LEU A 394 8.10 15.12 20.18
N SER A 395 7.38 14.30 19.43
CA SER A 395 6.26 13.50 19.91
C SER A 395 6.38 12.04 19.51
N PRO A 396 5.94 11.09 20.33
CA PRO A 396 5.84 9.70 19.93
C PRO A 396 4.79 9.52 18.86
N SER A 397 5.00 8.57 17.96
CA SER A 397 4.04 8.19 16.92
C SER A 397 4.26 6.74 16.50
N GLN A 398 3.18 6.02 16.18
CA GLN A 398 3.22 4.64 15.69
C GLN A 398 4.11 3.69 16.51
N GLY A 399 4.11 3.81 17.83
CA GLY A 399 4.92 2.98 18.73
C GLY A 399 6.41 3.36 18.79
N VAL A 400 6.83 4.41 18.09
CA VAL A 400 8.17 4.98 18.18
C VAL A 400 8.16 6.16 19.17
N PRO A 401 9.00 6.16 20.23
CA PRO A 401 9.14 7.28 21.15
C PRO A 401 9.60 8.57 20.45
N ALA A 402 9.39 9.72 21.11
CA ALA A 402 9.98 10.98 20.66
C ALA A 402 11.51 10.86 20.49
N GLN A 403 12.04 11.43 19.40
CA GLN A 403 13.46 11.33 19.02
C GLN A 403 14.01 12.73 18.65
N PRO A 404 14.00 13.70 19.56
CA PRO A 404 14.38 15.09 19.26
C PRO A 404 15.81 15.22 18.76
N ASP A 405 16.73 14.42 19.31
CA ASP A 405 18.17 14.49 19.08
C ASP A 405 18.72 13.23 18.40
N ALA A 406 17.90 12.55 17.60
CA ALA A 406 18.30 11.34 16.91
C ALA A 406 17.99 11.37 15.40
N LEU A 407 18.94 10.85 14.60
CA LEU A 407 18.63 10.39 13.25
C LEU A 407 18.04 8.98 13.37
N VAL A 408 16.90 8.75 12.73
CA VAL A 408 16.24 7.44 12.71
C VAL A 408 16.39 6.82 11.33
N VAL A 409 17.04 5.65 11.26
CA VAL A 409 17.40 4.97 10.02
C VAL A 409 16.74 3.60 9.96
N THR A 410 16.04 3.32 8.89
CA THR A 410 15.46 2.01 8.60
C THR A 410 16.21 1.38 7.44
N THR A 411 16.81 0.21 7.63
CA THR A 411 17.67 -0.42 6.60
C THR A 411 16.96 -1.52 5.81
N PHE A 412 15.75 -1.85 6.20
CA PHE A 412 14.93 -2.92 5.64
C PHE A 412 14.72 -2.82 4.11
N LEU A 413 14.66 -1.59 3.56
CA LEU A 413 14.42 -1.35 2.13
C LEU A 413 15.69 -1.03 1.33
N LEU A 414 16.84 -0.94 1.97
CA LEU A 414 18.10 -0.63 1.28
C LEU A 414 18.45 -1.76 0.31
N ASN A 415 18.95 -1.38 -0.86
CA ASN A 415 19.61 -2.34 -1.74
C ASN A 415 21.00 -2.69 -1.21
N PRO A 416 21.55 -3.86 -1.56
CA PRO A 416 22.90 -4.24 -1.15
C PRO A 416 23.94 -3.17 -1.50
N GLY A 417 24.73 -2.74 -0.51
CA GLY A 417 25.77 -1.70 -0.64
C GLY A 417 25.28 -0.27 -0.33
N GLU A 418 23.99 -0.01 -0.30
CA GLU A 418 23.46 1.31 0.06
C GLU A 418 23.73 1.67 1.53
N GLU A 419 23.84 0.67 2.42
CA GLU A 419 24.22 0.87 3.82
C GLU A 419 25.54 1.59 3.99
N PHE A 420 26.54 1.31 3.13
CA PHE A 420 27.81 2.04 3.13
C PHE A 420 27.65 3.48 2.70
N ILE A 421 26.81 3.74 1.70
CA ILE A 421 26.53 5.09 1.20
C ILE A 421 25.83 5.91 2.28
N VAL A 422 24.76 5.35 2.87
CA VAL A 422 23.98 5.97 3.95
C VAL A 422 24.91 6.28 5.13
N GLY A 423 25.67 5.29 5.61
CA GLY A 423 26.57 5.48 6.75
C GLY A 423 27.67 6.54 6.52
N ARG A 424 28.26 6.59 5.31
CA ARG A 424 29.26 7.62 4.94
C ARG A 424 28.65 9.01 4.88
N GLN A 425 27.44 9.15 4.33
CA GLN A 425 26.78 10.45 4.26
C GLN A 425 26.34 10.93 5.65
N ILE A 426 25.81 10.04 6.50
CA ILE A 426 25.49 10.37 7.90
C ILE A 426 26.77 10.81 8.63
N ARG A 427 27.88 10.06 8.50
CA ARG A 427 29.18 10.46 9.07
C ARG A 427 29.61 11.85 8.60
N LYS A 428 29.47 12.12 7.29
CA LYS A 428 29.86 13.40 6.69
C LYS A 428 29.07 14.56 7.30
N VAL A 429 27.73 14.45 7.42
CA VAL A 429 26.90 15.53 7.97
C VAL A 429 27.10 15.71 9.47
N LEU A 430 27.36 14.62 10.23
CA LEU A 430 27.67 14.71 11.66
C LEU A 430 29.02 15.38 11.93
N LYS A 431 30.05 15.13 11.08
CA LYS A 431 31.39 15.75 11.25
C LYS A 431 31.47 17.18 10.70
N ASN A 432 30.66 17.51 9.70
CA ASN A 432 30.70 18.81 9.03
C ASN A 432 29.26 19.34 8.78
N PRO A 433 28.54 19.67 9.82
CA PRO A 433 27.13 20.06 9.70
C PRO A 433 26.89 21.34 8.87
N LYS A 434 27.89 22.17 8.66
CA LYS A 434 27.80 23.45 7.91
C LYS A 434 28.16 23.33 6.42
N SER A 435 28.65 22.17 5.95
CA SER A 435 29.30 22.04 4.62
C SER A 435 28.34 21.78 3.43
N VAL A 436 27.04 21.86 3.59
CA VAL A 436 26.06 21.67 2.51
C VAL A 436 25.23 22.94 2.31
N GLY A 437 25.12 23.37 1.04
CA GLY A 437 24.61 24.67 0.62
C GLY A 437 23.27 25.12 1.21
N THR A 438 22.95 26.37 0.97
CA THR A 438 21.74 27.05 1.44
C THR A 438 20.48 26.22 1.25
N LEU A 439 19.85 25.87 2.37
CA LEU A 439 18.63 25.10 2.44
C LEU A 439 17.44 25.93 1.94
N SER A 440 16.79 25.53 0.86
CA SER A 440 15.40 25.91 0.67
C SER A 440 14.55 25.12 1.66
N PRO A 441 13.66 25.74 2.43
CA PRO A 441 12.75 25.00 3.30
C PRO A 441 11.93 24.03 2.45
N PRO A 442 11.63 22.83 2.96
CA PRO A 442 10.70 21.93 2.29
C PRO A 442 9.36 22.66 2.11
N PRO A 443 8.61 22.36 1.04
CA PRO A 443 7.24 22.83 0.95
C PRO A 443 6.52 22.42 2.24
N SER A 444 5.89 23.39 2.89
CA SER A 444 5.13 23.15 4.09
C SER A 444 4.13 22.02 3.80
N SER A 445 4.37 20.83 4.35
CA SER A 445 3.31 19.87 4.47
C SER A 445 2.30 20.46 5.44
N THR A 446 1.32 21.18 4.91
CA THR A 446 0.04 21.36 5.58
C THR A 446 -0.59 19.98 5.59
N ALA A 447 -0.11 19.14 6.47
CA ALA A 447 -0.80 17.95 6.89
C ALA A 447 -1.50 18.30 8.18
N ALA A 448 -2.79 18.43 8.06
CA ALA A 448 -3.68 18.29 9.19
C ALA A 448 -3.58 16.88 9.75
#